data_2d80adb7e88bc6c7db65838d8afbb436
#
_entry.id   2d80adb7e88bc6c7db65838d8afbb436
#
_cell.length_a   1.000
_cell.length_b   1.000
_cell.length_c   1.000
_cell.angle_alpha   90.00
_cell.angle_beta   90.00
_cell.angle_gamma   90.00
#
_symmetry.space_group_name_H-M   'P 1'
#
loop_
_entity.id
_entity.type
_entity.pdbx_description
1 polymer ?
#
loop_
_entity_poly.entity_id
_entity_poly.type
_entity_poly.pdbx_seq_one_letter_code
_entity_poly.pdbx_strand_id
1 'polypeptide(L)'
;MKTMTIRINALKLMDASPTDVLAMFQGPLEVMFEDGKLIKMGGTELAINRYAWELLKHHPKPYLSSRYHIGNYTDTTKTFTSAAFRKLLSAVMNDIFDIEMASLNDNTESKRDQNHRDEYIFSVQDRVWEEIMQINNRVFNDVLVHYMPYHIDGGLDPLLEIVRHPEMRKIDEENIVTSESVHRRNIVDKIYKEKTNLIKSHPDFNQNPVAIMLKSGTIKGPQLMQCLGPRGVLTDIDGSIFTEPIKTGYLKGMNRAYDVLVESRTAAMSLNNQSSPLQFTEYLSRRMQFIGMEVENLHFGDCGTDQYMVFQVQANRPGYVMTDLELLQGMYYLNEETNHLEMITKASTHLYGKTIKLRTIMGCKHRDPKGVCSTCLGAISRNIPRYRNIGHYATVSLMEIISQLVLSTKHHVASAAASSLILS
;
A
#
# COMPACT_ATOMS: atom_id res chain seq x y z
N MET A 1 39.50 -4.80 -6.02
CA MET A 1 39.03 -5.23 -7.36
C MET A 1 38.09 -4.18 -7.90
N LYS A 2 38.40 -3.51 -9.02
CA LYS A 2 37.41 -2.66 -9.71
C LYS A 2 36.35 -3.57 -10.29
N THR A 3 35.17 -3.55 -9.75
CA THR A 3 33.98 -4.24 -10.32
C THR A 3 33.74 -3.63 -11.69
N MET A 4 33.97 -4.42 -12.72
CA MET A 4 33.74 -4.02 -14.11
C MET A 4 32.22 -3.85 -14.29
N THR A 5 31.76 -2.61 -14.42
CA THR A 5 30.33 -2.33 -14.62
C THR A 5 29.99 -2.58 -16.08
N ILE A 6 29.10 -3.52 -16.35
CA ILE A 6 28.68 -3.88 -17.70
C ILE A 6 27.54 -2.94 -18.11
N ARG A 7 27.67 -2.29 -19.26
CA ARG A 7 26.59 -1.47 -19.86
C ARG A 7 25.81 -2.32 -20.85
N ILE A 8 24.48 -2.36 -20.68
CA ILE A 8 23.58 -3.10 -21.55
C ILE A 8 22.43 -2.19 -21.95
N ASN A 9 22.01 -2.29 -23.22
CA ASN A 9 20.78 -1.64 -23.68
C ASN A 9 19.56 -2.44 -23.17
N ALA A 10 18.60 -1.75 -22.60
CA ALA A 10 17.39 -2.35 -22.04
C ALA A 10 16.60 -3.18 -23.08
N LEU A 11 16.56 -2.76 -24.35
CA LEU A 11 15.92 -3.54 -25.42
C LEU A 11 16.55 -4.91 -25.65
N LYS A 12 17.88 -5.02 -25.54
CA LYS A 12 18.57 -6.33 -25.67
C LYS A 12 18.21 -7.30 -24.56
N LEU A 13 17.79 -6.76 -23.40
CA LEU A 13 17.35 -7.57 -22.27
C LEU A 13 15.93 -8.13 -22.46
N MET A 14 15.16 -7.59 -23.41
CA MET A 14 13.83 -8.10 -23.73
C MET A 14 13.89 -9.49 -24.38
N ASP A 15 14.99 -9.84 -25.02
CA ASP A 15 15.20 -11.15 -25.64
C ASP A 15 15.55 -12.26 -24.63
N ALA A 16 16.05 -11.87 -23.44
CA ALA A 16 16.37 -12.80 -22.36
C ALA A 16 15.13 -13.09 -21.50
N SER A 17 14.99 -14.33 -21.04
CA SER A 17 13.95 -14.63 -20.04
C SER A 17 14.31 -14.01 -18.69
N PRO A 18 13.32 -13.69 -17.83
CA PRO A 18 13.60 -13.18 -16.48
C PRO A 18 14.47 -14.13 -15.65
N THR A 19 14.31 -15.45 -15.82
CA THR A 19 15.12 -16.47 -15.15
C THR A 19 16.55 -16.49 -15.63
N ASP A 20 16.79 -16.29 -16.94
CA ASP A 20 18.14 -16.17 -17.49
C ASP A 20 18.85 -14.93 -16.95
N VAL A 21 18.08 -13.82 -16.81
CA VAL A 21 18.60 -12.57 -16.21
C VAL A 21 19.04 -12.80 -14.76
N LEU A 22 18.27 -13.56 -13.97
CA LEU A 22 18.66 -13.93 -12.60
C LEU A 22 19.94 -14.77 -12.55
N ALA A 23 20.10 -15.70 -13.50
CA ALA A 23 21.26 -16.58 -13.57
C ALA A 23 22.53 -15.87 -14.09
N MET A 24 22.39 -14.96 -15.04
CA MET A 24 23.53 -14.32 -15.72
C MET A 24 24.14 -13.17 -14.93
N PHE A 25 23.38 -12.44 -14.12
CA PHE A 25 23.80 -11.18 -13.56
C PHE A 25 23.83 -11.18 -12.04
N GLN A 26 24.97 -11.54 -11.47
CA GLN A 26 25.22 -11.50 -10.02
C GLN A 26 25.77 -10.15 -9.51
N GLY A 27 26.13 -9.23 -10.40
CA GLY A 27 26.73 -7.94 -10.07
C GLY A 27 25.90 -6.73 -10.54
N PRO A 28 26.30 -5.52 -10.16
CA PRO A 28 25.62 -4.31 -10.60
C PRO A 28 25.83 -4.07 -12.09
N LEU A 29 24.73 -3.78 -12.79
CA LEU A 29 24.66 -3.46 -14.21
C LEU A 29 24.26 -2.01 -14.41
N GLU A 30 24.77 -1.37 -15.46
CA GLU A 30 24.25 -0.10 -15.96
C GLU A 30 23.37 -0.39 -17.18
N VAL A 31 22.08 -0.16 -17.01
CA VAL A 31 21.05 -0.37 -18.04
C VAL A 31 20.68 0.96 -18.67
N MET A 32 20.81 1.05 -19.99
CA MET A 32 20.44 2.23 -20.76
C MET A 32 19.05 2.05 -21.36
N PHE A 33 18.13 2.92 -20.98
CA PHE A 33 16.77 2.96 -21.49
C PHE A 33 16.67 3.74 -22.81
N GLU A 34 15.56 3.60 -23.53
CA GLU A 34 15.34 4.26 -24.81
C GLU A 34 15.20 5.79 -24.68
N ASP A 35 14.82 6.30 -23.50
CA ASP A 35 14.82 7.74 -23.17
C ASP A 35 16.24 8.29 -22.88
N GLY A 36 17.27 7.49 -23.11
CA GLY A 36 18.68 7.86 -22.91
C GLY A 36 19.13 7.84 -21.45
N LYS A 37 18.26 7.48 -20.50
CA LYS A 37 18.60 7.46 -19.09
C LYS A 37 19.35 6.16 -18.72
N LEU A 38 20.45 6.33 -18.01
CA LEU A 38 21.27 5.24 -17.51
C LEU A 38 20.94 4.97 -16.04
N ILE A 39 20.54 3.73 -15.72
CA ILE A 39 20.20 3.33 -14.35
C ILE A 39 21.08 2.14 -13.96
N LYS A 40 21.69 2.26 -12.77
CA LYS A 40 22.47 1.18 -12.17
C LYS A 40 21.55 0.31 -11.31
N MET A 41 21.50 -0.99 -11.59
CA MET A 41 20.65 -1.94 -10.89
C MET A 41 21.34 -3.30 -10.68
N GLY A 42 20.89 -4.05 -9.67
CA GLY A 42 21.33 -5.42 -9.42
C GLY A 42 20.59 -6.44 -10.27
N GLY A 43 21.09 -7.67 -10.32
CA GLY A 43 20.44 -8.75 -11.10
C GLY A 43 19.00 -9.04 -10.69
N THR A 44 18.71 -9.07 -9.39
CA THR A 44 17.32 -9.25 -8.87
C THR A 44 16.41 -8.12 -9.30
N GLU A 45 16.87 -6.88 -9.17
CA GLU A 45 16.13 -5.69 -9.57
C GLU A 45 15.82 -5.73 -11.07
N LEU A 46 16.83 -6.10 -11.87
CA LEU A 46 16.67 -6.25 -13.31
C LEU A 46 15.66 -7.35 -13.66
N ALA A 47 15.72 -8.51 -13.00
CA ALA A 47 14.79 -9.61 -13.24
C ALA A 47 13.33 -9.19 -12.92
N ILE A 48 13.12 -8.51 -11.79
CA ILE A 48 11.78 -8.00 -11.42
C ILE A 48 11.28 -7.00 -12.47
N ASN A 49 12.14 -6.09 -12.93
CA ASN A 49 11.80 -5.18 -14.01
C ASN A 49 11.45 -5.93 -15.29
N ARG A 50 12.24 -6.97 -15.63
CA ARG A 50 12.03 -7.77 -16.84
C ARG A 50 10.67 -8.47 -16.86
N TYR A 51 10.20 -8.98 -15.70
CA TYR A 51 8.85 -9.51 -15.59
C TYR A 51 7.78 -8.45 -15.91
N ALA A 52 7.91 -7.25 -15.35
CA ALA A 52 6.95 -6.18 -15.63
C ALA A 52 6.98 -5.73 -17.10
N TRP A 53 8.16 -5.71 -17.72
CA TRP A 53 8.31 -5.33 -19.12
C TRP A 53 7.66 -6.30 -20.10
N GLU A 54 7.32 -7.52 -19.68
CA GLU A 54 6.57 -8.45 -20.52
C GLU A 54 5.20 -7.93 -20.94
N LEU A 55 4.60 -7.04 -20.11
CA LEU A 55 3.36 -6.36 -20.48
C LEU A 55 3.50 -5.51 -21.75
N LEU A 56 4.71 -5.03 -22.07
CA LEU A 56 4.96 -4.19 -23.23
C LEU A 56 4.67 -4.91 -24.56
N LYS A 57 4.56 -6.24 -24.57
CA LYS A 57 4.10 -6.98 -25.76
C LYS A 57 2.67 -6.62 -26.17
N HIS A 58 1.86 -6.14 -25.22
CA HIS A 58 0.49 -5.68 -25.46
C HIS A 58 0.42 -4.19 -25.77
N HIS A 59 1.55 -3.49 -25.75
CA HIS A 59 1.62 -2.07 -26.02
C HIS A 59 1.65 -1.81 -27.54
N PRO A 60 0.72 -1.01 -28.10
CA PRO A 60 0.65 -0.76 -29.55
C PRO A 60 1.93 -0.18 -30.15
N LYS A 61 2.65 0.58 -29.35
CA LYS A 61 3.96 1.16 -29.71
C LYS A 61 4.91 0.91 -28.54
N PRO A 62 5.52 -0.27 -28.43
CA PRO A 62 6.37 -0.59 -27.30
C PRO A 62 7.56 0.36 -27.25
N TYR A 63 7.72 1.00 -26.08
CA TYR A 63 8.80 1.93 -25.80
C TYR A 63 9.27 1.71 -24.37
N LEU A 64 10.52 1.26 -24.20
CA LEU A 64 11.05 0.93 -22.90
C LEU A 64 11.63 2.18 -22.20
N SER A 65 10.76 2.94 -21.56
CA SER A 65 11.09 4.13 -20.80
C SER A 65 11.66 3.81 -19.41
N SER A 66 12.56 4.65 -18.92
CA SER A 66 13.09 4.59 -17.55
C SER A 66 12.02 4.72 -16.47
N ARG A 67 10.81 5.20 -16.78
CA ARG A 67 9.68 5.22 -15.86
C ARG A 67 9.21 3.83 -15.45
N TYR A 68 9.48 2.80 -16.27
CA TYR A 68 9.18 1.40 -15.97
C TYR A 68 10.28 0.70 -15.16
N HIS A 69 10.97 1.46 -14.34
CA HIS A 69 11.95 0.97 -13.40
C HIS A 69 11.36 0.88 -11.99
N ILE A 70 11.44 -0.30 -11.36
CA ILE A 70 10.84 -0.55 -10.04
C ILE A 70 11.33 0.40 -8.96
N GLY A 71 12.57 0.87 -9.07
CA GLY A 71 13.15 1.84 -8.15
C GLY A 71 12.38 3.17 -8.04
N ASN A 72 11.57 3.52 -9.04
CA ASN A 72 10.70 4.70 -8.99
C ASN A 72 9.47 4.50 -8.07
N TYR A 73 9.19 3.27 -7.67
CA TYR A 73 8.02 2.87 -6.89
C TYR A 73 8.37 2.31 -5.52
N THR A 74 9.66 2.18 -5.21
CA THR A 74 10.18 1.78 -3.90
C THR A 74 10.31 3.00 -2.99
N ASP A 75 10.28 2.75 -1.69
CA ASP A 75 10.60 3.76 -0.68
C ASP A 75 12.12 4.00 -0.59
N THR A 76 12.52 4.89 0.33
CA THR A 76 13.93 5.22 0.57
C THR A 76 14.78 4.03 1.03
N THR A 77 14.17 2.94 1.47
CA THR A 77 14.85 1.72 1.94
C THR A 77 15.28 0.81 0.77
N LYS A 78 14.84 1.11 -0.46
CA LYS A 78 15.05 0.30 -1.66
C LYS A 78 14.61 -1.17 -1.52
N THR A 79 13.60 -1.41 -0.71
CA THR A 79 13.03 -2.73 -0.54
C THR A 79 12.00 -3.00 -1.64
N PHE A 80 12.18 -4.09 -2.38
CA PHE A 80 11.24 -4.51 -3.43
C PHE A 80 10.03 -5.19 -2.80
N THR A 81 8.94 -4.45 -2.67
CA THR A 81 7.68 -4.95 -2.12
C THR A 81 6.70 -5.33 -3.23
N SER A 82 5.74 -6.21 -2.92
CA SER A 82 4.64 -6.50 -3.83
C SER A 82 3.82 -5.26 -4.19
N ALA A 83 3.78 -4.26 -3.29
CA ALA A 83 3.13 -2.98 -3.57
C ALA A 83 3.89 -2.17 -4.62
N ALA A 84 5.24 -2.12 -4.55
CA ALA A 84 6.06 -1.45 -5.55
C ALA A 84 5.92 -2.12 -6.92
N PHE A 85 5.93 -3.46 -6.96
CA PHE A 85 5.75 -4.22 -8.20
C PHE A 85 4.37 -3.99 -8.83
N ARG A 86 3.30 -4.00 -8.02
CA ARG A 86 1.94 -3.67 -8.52
C ARG A 86 1.85 -2.25 -9.09
N LYS A 87 2.52 -1.26 -8.47
CA LYS A 87 2.57 0.10 -9.01
C LYS A 87 3.30 0.16 -10.36
N LEU A 88 4.39 -0.59 -10.51
CA LEU A 88 5.10 -0.71 -11.78
C LEU A 88 4.21 -1.33 -12.87
N LEU A 89 3.56 -2.47 -12.60
CA LEU A 89 2.61 -3.08 -13.52
C LEU A 89 1.48 -2.14 -13.90
N SER A 90 0.92 -1.41 -12.92
CA SER A 90 -0.14 -0.43 -13.17
C SER A 90 0.34 0.74 -14.04
N ALA A 91 1.60 1.16 -13.93
CA ALA A 91 2.14 2.21 -14.79
C ALA A 91 2.20 1.74 -16.26
N VAL A 92 2.70 0.54 -16.51
CA VAL A 92 2.73 -0.04 -17.88
C VAL A 92 1.31 -0.23 -18.41
N MET A 93 0.42 -0.78 -17.61
CA MET A 93 -0.99 -0.99 -17.99
C MET A 93 -1.68 0.32 -18.36
N ASN A 94 -1.53 1.37 -17.53
CA ASN A 94 -2.16 2.65 -17.80
C ASN A 94 -1.71 3.26 -19.13
N ASP A 95 -0.43 3.12 -19.48
CA ASP A 95 0.06 3.60 -20.76
C ASP A 95 -0.52 2.83 -21.95
N ILE A 96 -0.66 1.51 -21.82
CA ILE A 96 -1.34 0.70 -22.83
C ILE A 96 -2.77 1.23 -23.05
N PHE A 97 -3.51 1.44 -21.96
CA PHE A 97 -4.88 1.96 -22.04
C PHE A 97 -4.96 3.37 -22.63
N ASP A 98 -4.05 4.27 -22.24
CA ASP A 98 -4.06 5.66 -22.76
C ASP A 98 -3.88 5.68 -24.28
N ILE A 99 -3.00 4.85 -24.81
CA ILE A 99 -2.76 4.78 -26.26
C ILE A 99 -3.94 4.11 -26.98
N GLU A 100 -4.49 3.03 -26.44
CA GLU A 100 -5.64 2.36 -27.03
C GLU A 100 -6.89 3.24 -27.00
N MET A 101 -7.12 3.96 -25.93
CA MET A 101 -8.21 4.94 -25.83
C MET A 101 -8.03 6.10 -26.80
N ALA A 102 -6.80 6.60 -26.98
CA ALA A 102 -6.52 7.65 -27.95
C ALA A 102 -6.80 7.17 -29.38
N SER A 103 -6.38 5.96 -29.72
CA SER A 103 -6.62 5.39 -31.06
C SER A 103 -8.11 5.25 -31.38
N LEU A 104 -8.94 4.90 -30.39
CA LEU A 104 -10.40 4.83 -30.54
C LEU A 104 -11.04 6.20 -30.72
N ASN A 105 -10.50 7.23 -30.08
CA ASN A 105 -11.01 8.60 -30.22
C ASN A 105 -10.73 9.20 -31.60
N ASP A 106 -9.66 8.77 -32.26
CA ASP A 106 -9.31 9.21 -33.62
C ASP A 106 -10.11 8.47 -34.70
N ASN A 107 -10.64 7.30 -34.40
CA ASN A 107 -11.43 6.52 -35.37
C ASN A 107 -12.90 6.97 -35.36
N THR A 108 -13.35 7.50 -36.49
CA THR A 108 -14.71 8.03 -36.69
C THR A 108 -15.81 6.99 -36.58
N GLU A 109 -15.54 5.72 -36.90
CA GLU A 109 -16.51 4.63 -36.78
C GLU A 109 -16.77 4.24 -35.31
N SER A 110 -15.72 4.18 -34.48
CA SER A 110 -15.86 3.86 -33.04
C SER A 110 -16.58 4.96 -32.24
N LYS A 111 -16.70 6.17 -32.78
CA LYS A 111 -17.51 7.22 -32.14
C LYS A 111 -19.01 7.01 -32.22
N ARG A 112 -19.47 6.14 -33.13
CA ARG A 112 -20.90 5.93 -33.40
C ARG A 112 -21.52 4.77 -32.61
N ASP A 113 -20.74 3.76 -32.27
CA ASP A 113 -21.22 2.59 -31.53
C ASP A 113 -20.51 2.42 -30.18
N GLN A 114 -21.26 2.76 -29.12
CA GLN A 114 -20.78 2.65 -27.75
C GLN A 114 -20.48 1.18 -27.35
N ASN A 115 -21.30 0.24 -27.81
CA ASN A 115 -21.13 -1.17 -27.48
C ASN A 115 -19.84 -1.72 -28.09
N HIS A 116 -19.53 -1.34 -29.32
CA HIS A 116 -18.27 -1.74 -29.97
C HIS A 116 -17.05 -1.17 -29.23
N ARG A 117 -17.13 0.07 -28.78
CA ARG A 117 -16.07 0.71 -27.98
C ARG A 117 -15.85 -0.03 -26.66
N ASP A 118 -16.93 -0.28 -25.92
CA ASP A 118 -16.86 -0.96 -24.62
C ASP A 118 -16.29 -2.38 -24.79
N GLU A 119 -16.75 -3.11 -25.79
CA GLU A 119 -16.28 -4.44 -26.13
C GLU A 119 -14.78 -4.48 -26.44
N TYR A 120 -14.31 -3.52 -27.25
CA TYR A 120 -12.89 -3.42 -27.60
C TYR A 120 -12.03 -3.17 -26.36
N ILE A 121 -12.37 -2.17 -25.55
CA ILE A 121 -11.59 -1.82 -24.35
C ILE A 121 -11.60 -2.96 -23.34
N PHE A 122 -12.74 -3.62 -23.12
CA PHE A 122 -12.78 -4.80 -22.27
C PHE A 122 -11.91 -5.93 -22.82
N SER A 123 -11.83 -6.12 -24.13
CA SER A 123 -10.92 -7.12 -24.72
C SER A 123 -9.44 -6.80 -24.45
N VAL A 124 -9.06 -5.51 -24.47
CA VAL A 124 -7.72 -5.07 -24.11
C VAL A 124 -7.47 -5.31 -22.61
N GLN A 125 -8.44 -4.99 -21.75
CA GLN A 125 -8.36 -5.27 -20.32
C GLN A 125 -8.12 -6.75 -20.04
N ASP A 126 -8.94 -7.62 -20.61
CA ASP A 126 -8.88 -9.07 -20.37
C ASP A 126 -7.49 -9.61 -20.72
N ARG A 127 -6.93 -9.22 -21.88
CA ARG A 127 -5.57 -9.63 -22.31
C ARG A 127 -4.49 -9.13 -21.34
N VAL A 128 -4.56 -7.87 -20.93
CA VAL A 128 -3.57 -7.27 -20.04
C VAL A 128 -3.67 -7.88 -18.64
N TRP A 129 -4.88 -8.08 -18.12
CA TRP A 129 -5.09 -8.70 -16.81
C TRP A 129 -4.67 -10.17 -16.79
N GLU A 130 -4.96 -10.93 -17.84
CA GLU A 130 -4.49 -12.31 -17.96
C GLU A 130 -2.96 -12.38 -17.88
N GLU A 131 -2.28 -11.49 -18.61
CA GLU A 131 -0.82 -11.41 -18.56
C GLU A 131 -0.31 -11.00 -17.15
N ILE A 132 -0.94 -10.03 -16.50
CA ILE A 132 -0.59 -9.63 -15.13
C ILE A 132 -0.71 -10.82 -14.16
N MET A 133 -1.75 -11.63 -14.29
CA MET A 133 -1.93 -12.83 -13.47
C MET A 133 -0.83 -13.86 -13.74
N GLN A 134 -0.46 -14.08 -14.99
CA GLN A 134 0.64 -14.97 -15.37
C GLN A 134 1.98 -14.46 -14.85
N ILE A 135 2.25 -13.16 -15.01
CA ILE A 135 3.47 -12.53 -14.49
C ILE A 135 3.56 -12.67 -12.97
N ASN A 136 2.48 -12.38 -12.24
CA ASN A 136 2.47 -12.51 -10.77
C ASN A 136 2.77 -13.96 -10.34
N ASN A 137 2.18 -14.95 -10.99
CA ASN A 137 2.44 -16.36 -10.68
C ASN A 137 3.89 -16.74 -10.97
N ARG A 138 4.44 -16.28 -12.09
CA ARG A 138 5.83 -16.56 -12.47
C ARG A 138 6.83 -15.86 -11.54
N VAL A 139 6.61 -14.58 -11.23
CA VAL A 139 7.46 -13.86 -10.25
C VAL A 139 7.49 -14.59 -8.91
N PHE A 140 6.31 -15.00 -8.42
CA PHE A 140 6.23 -15.73 -7.17
C PHE A 140 6.99 -17.06 -7.23
N ASN A 141 6.77 -17.85 -8.26
CA ASN A 141 7.40 -19.17 -8.37
C ASN A 141 8.91 -19.08 -8.66
N ASP A 142 9.30 -18.28 -9.65
CA ASP A 142 10.68 -18.26 -10.14
C ASP A 142 11.59 -17.51 -9.16
N VAL A 143 11.18 -16.32 -8.69
CA VAL A 143 12.00 -15.51 -7.77
C VAL A 143 12.02 -16.14 -6.38
N LEU A 144 10.88 -16.60 -5.87
CA LEU A 144 10.81 -17.22 -4.56
C LEU A 144 11.65 -18.50 -4.51
N VAL A 145 11.50 -19.37 -5.51
CA VAL A 145 12.27 -20.63 -5.58
C VAL A 145 13.75 -20.36 -5.70
N HIS A 146 14.17 -19.38 -6.52
CA HIS A 146 15.57 -19.02 -6.67
C HIS A 146 16.20 -18.52 -5.36
N TYR A 147 15.45 -17.72 -4.57
CA TYR A 147 15.94 -17.15 -3.31
C TYR A 147 15.58 -17.95 -2.06
N MET A 148 14.86 -19.06 -2.20
CA MET A 148 14.50 -19.93 -1.08
C MET A 148 15.69 -20.33 -0.18
N PRO A 149 16.88 -20.63 -0.71
CA PRO A 149 18.04 -20.94 0.12
C PRO A 149 18.58 -19.74 0.93
N TYR A 150 18.21 -18.52 0.55
CA TYR A 150 18.68 -17.26 1.15
C TYR A 150 17.56 -16.58 1.95
N HIS A 151 16.44 -17.27 2.18
CA HIS A 151 15.36 -16.67 2.92
C HIS A 151 15.78 -16.39 4.38
N ILE A 152 15.27 -15.31 4.92
CA ILE A 152 15.56 -14.88 6.29
C ILE A 152 14.48 -15.41 7.21
N ASP A 153 14.88 -16.19 8.20
CA ASP A 153 14.00 -16.68 9.26
C ASP A 153 14.14 -15.84 10.54
N GLY A 154 12.99 -15.41 11.08
CA GLY A 154 12.89 -14.70 12.34
C GLY A 154 12.82 -15.60 13.56
N GLY A 155 13.48 -16.75 13.57
CA GLY A 155 13.45 -17.74 14.64
C GLY A 155 13.85 -17.21 16.02
N LEU A 156 13.86 -18.11 17.00
CA LEU A 156 14.11 -17.76 18.41
C LEU A 156 15.55 -17.26 18.64
N ASP A 157 16.54 -17.85 17.97
CA ASP A 157 17.95 -17.51 18.19
C ASP A 157 18.28 -16.04 17.86
N PRO A 158 17.85 -15.47 16.71
CA PRO A 158 18.00 -14.06 16.43
C PRO A 158 17.33 -13.13 17.45
N LEU A 159 16.19 -13.54 18.01
CA LEU A 159 15.53 -12.78 19.09
C LEU A 159 16.33 -12.84 20.38
N LEU A 160 16.86 -14.00 20.75
CA LEU A 160 17.71 -14.16 21.93
C LEU A 160 19.02 -13.40 21.82
N GLU A 161 19.61 -13.33 20.64
CA GLU A 161 20.78 -12.49 20.37
C GLU A 161 20.50 -11.02 20.71
N ILE A 162 19.39 -10.46 20.22
CA ILE A 162 18.98 -9.09 20.54
C ILE A 162 18.78 -8.93 22.05
N VAL A 163 18.04 -9.80 22.71
CA VAL A 163 17.72 -9.68 24.16
C VAL A 163 18.96 -9.78 25.04
N ARG A 164 19.92 -10.63 24.65
CA ARG A 164 21.17 -10.84 25.39
C ARG A 164 22.20 -9.74 25.19
N HIS A 165 22.00 -8.87 24.21
CA HIS A 165 22.94 -7.80 23.93
C HIS A 165 23.09 -6.84 25.12
N PRO A 166 24.33 -6.47 25.49
CA PRO A 166 24.59 -5.66 26.68
C PRO A 166 23.84 -4.32 26.70
N GLU A 167 23.78 -3.63 25.57
CA GLU A 167 23.09 -2.33 25.47
C GLU A 167 21.56 -2.49 25.59
N MET A 168 20.97 -3.62 25.14
CA MET A 168 19.55 -3.90 25.36
C MET A 168 19.22 -4.09 26.85
N ARG A 169 20.12 -4.75 27.59
CA ARG A 169 19.99 -4.92 29.04
C ARG A 169 20.16 -3.59 29.78
N LYS A 170 21.11 -2.79 29.37
CA LYS A 170 21.35 -1.45 29.93
C LYS A 170 20.12 -0.55 29.83
N ILE A 171 19.40 -0.58 28.68
CA ILE A 171 18.14 0.15 28.54
C ILE A 171 17.10 -0.33 29.57
N ASP A 172 16.99 -1.64 29.83
CA ASP A 172 16.08 -2.18 30.84
C ASP A 172 16.47 -1.77 32.27
N GLU A 173 17.76 -1.71 32.57
CA GLU A 173 18.30 -1.34 33.89
C GLU A 173 18.16 0.15 34.17
N GLU A 174 18.41 1.01 33.19
CA GLU A 174 18.31 2.47 33.31
C GLU A 174 16.84 2.96 33.36
N ASN A 175 15.90 2.20 32.79
CA ASN A 175 14.51 2.59 32.69
C ASN A 175 13.60 1.64 33.50
N ILE A 176 13.68 1.68 34.83
CA ILE A 176 12.86 0.85 35.72
C ILE A 176 11.40 1.31 35.68
N VAL A 177 10.49 0.45 35.28
CA VAL A 177 9.05 0.71 35.29
C VAL A 177 8.54 0.61 36.72
N THR A 178 8.28 1.77 37.37
CA THR A 178 7.78 1.89 38.74
C THR A 178 6.27 1.98 38.81
N SER A 179 5.69 1.81 40.00
CA SER A 179 4.24 1.92 40.21
C SER A 179 3.71 3.35 40.35
N GLU A 180 4.55 4.40 40.30
CA GLU A 180 4.11 5.79 40.35
C GLU A 180 3.39 6.25 39.07
N SER A 181 2.23 6.89 39.24
CA SER A 181 1.20 6.95 38.21
C SER A 181 1.45 7.84 37.00
N VAL A 182 2.23 8.90 37.10
CA VAL A 182 2.33 9.92 36.03
C VAL A 182 3.40 9.58 34.98
N HIS A 183 4.42 8.83 35.31
CA HIS A 183 5.56 8.55 34.43
C HIS A 183 5.56 7.18 33.73
N ARG A 184 4.64 6.29 34.13
CA ARG A 184 4.68 4.87 33.71
C ARG A 184 4.61 4.64 32.20
N ARG A 185 3.75 5.38 31.52
CA ARG A 185 3.56 5.24 30.08
C ARG A 185 4.75 5.83 29.33
N ASN A 186 5.18 7.02 29.71
CA ASN A 186 6.31 7.69 29.08
C ASN A 186 7.60 6.85 29.17
N ILE A 187 7.78 6.10 30.28
CA ILE A 187 8.91 5.19 30.44
C ILE A 187 8.81 4.01 29.47
N VAL A 188 7.64 3.39 29.32
CA VAL A 188 7.45 2.27 28.38
C VAL A 188 7.66 2.72 26.95
N ASP A 189 7.09 3.85 26.57
CA ASP A 189 7.26 4.42 25.22
C ASP A 189 8.72 4.80 24.95
N LYS A 190 9.42 5.32 25.96
CA LYS A 190 10.86 5.61 25.90
C LYS A 190 11.66 4.32 25.65
N ILE A 191 11.42 3.26 26.44
CA ILE A 191 12.06 1.95 26.29
C ILE A 191 11.83 1.40 24.88
N TYR A 192 10.60 1.45 24.41
CA TYR A 192 10.24 0.95 23.07
C TYR A 192 10.97 1.71 21.96
N LYS A 193 11.05 3.03 22.08
CA LYS A 193 11.75 3.89 21.13
C LYS A 193 13.25 3.66 21.14
N GLU A 194 13.87 3.59 22.30
CA GLU A 194 15.31 3.35 22.47
C GLU A 194 15.69 1.97 21.94
N LYS A 195 14.98 0.91 22.33
CA LYS A 195 15.20 -0.45 21.81
C LYS A 195 15.01 -0.55 20.31
N THR A 196 13.96 0.07 19.77
CA THR A 196 13.72 0.08 18.32
C THR A 196 14.86 0.77 17.57
N ASN A 197 15.32 1.92 18.08
CA ASN A 197 16.43 2.65 17.48
C ASN A 197 17.73 1.85 17.54
N LEU A 198 18.01 1.23 18.69
CA LEU A 198 19.19 0.39 18.87
C LEU A 198 19.20 -0.77 17.86
N ILE A 199 18.09 -1.53 17.73
CA ILE A 199 17.98 -2.62 16.77
C ILE A 199 18.19 -2.14 15.32
N LYS A 200 17.70 -0.93 15.01
CA LYS A 200 17.84 -0.38 13.65
C LYS A 200 19.22 0.17 13.33
N SER A 201 19.95 0.71 14.31
CA SER A 201 21.19 1.46 14.07
C SER A 201 22.46 0.74 14.49
N HIS A 202 22.40 -0.22 15.44
CA HIS A 202 23.60 -0.87 15.95
C HIS A 202 24.24 -1.80 14.92
N PRO A 203 25.58 -1.71 14.73
CA PRO A 203 26.31 -2.52 13.73
C PRO A 203 26.14 -4.03 13.92
N ASP A 204 26.12 -4.51 15.17
CA ASP A 204 26.01 -5.95 15.48
C ASP A 204 24.70 -6.56 14.98
N PHE A 205 23.66 -5.74 14.83
CA PHE A 205 22.36 -6.20 14.30
C PHE A 205 22.22 -6.09 12.78
N ASN A 206 23.25 -5.67 12.06
CA ASN A 206 23.14 -5.50 10.61
C ASN A 206 22.84 -6.81 9.86
N GLN A 207 23.30 -7.94 10.40
CA GLN A 207 23.06 -9.26 9.83
C GLN A 207 21.98 -10.05 10.58
N ASN A 208 21.45 -9.52 11.67
CA ASN A 208 20.41 -10.19 12.44
C ASN A 208 19.08 -10.21 11.66
N PRO A 209 18.48 -11.39 11.41
CA PRO A 209 17.25 -11.53 10.62
C PRO A 209 16.10 -10.68 11.14
N VAL A 210 15.87 -10.62 12.45
CA VAL A 210 14.79 -9.85 13.06
C VAL A 210 15.00 -8.34 12.87
N ALA A 211 16.25 -7.88 12.97
CA ALA A 211 16.58 -6.47 12.71
C ALA A 211 16.38 -6.11 11.23
N ILE A 212 16.71 -7.00 10.30
CA ILE A 212 16.48 -6.82 8.87
C ILE A 212 14.97 -6.76 8.59
N MET A 213 14.17 -7.65 9.18
CA MET A 213 12.71 -7.64 9.04
C MET A 213 12.07 -6.39 9.66
N LEU A 214 12.62 -5.87 10.75
CA LEU A 214 12.17 -4.61 11.36
C LEU A 214 12.53 -3.40 10.49
N LYS A 215 13.72 -3.37 9.89
CA LYS A 215 14.17 -2.33 8.97
C LYS A 215 13.34 -2.30 7.69
N SER A 216 13.02 -3.47 7.14
CA SER A 216 12.20 -3.63 5.93
C SER A 216 10.70 -3.41 6.16
N GLY A 217 10.24 -3.31 7.42
CA GLY A 217 8.83 -3.18 7.74
C GLY A 217 8.03 -4.50 7.69
N THR A 218 8.67 -5.63 7.47
CA THR A 218 8.04 -6.96 7.50
C THR A 218 7.50 -7.29 8.90
N ILE A 219 8.24 -6.90 9.94
CA ILE A 219 7.79 -6.99 11.33
C ILE A 219 7.43 -5.58 11.82
N LYS A 220 6.24 -5.44 12.42
CA LYS A 220 5.79 -4.18 13.02
C LYS A 220 6.53 -3.93 14.34
N GLY A 221 7.16 -2.77 14.46
CA GLY A 221 7.93 -2.39 15.66
C GLY A 221 7.16 -2.56 16.98
N PRO A 222 5.92 -2.05 17.13
CA PRO A 222 5.14 -2.23 18.36
C PRO A 222 4.90 -3.69 18.76
N GLN A 223 4.67 -4.59 17.79
CA GLN A 223 4.49 -6.01 18.07
C GLN A 223 5.79 -6.67 18.55
N LEU A 224 6.92 -6.34 17.92
CA LEU A 224 8.23 -6.82 18.36
C LEU A 224 8.54 -6.30 19.77
N MET A 225 8.23 -5.04 20.05
CA MET A 225 8.50 -4.44 21.38
C MET A 225 7.64 -5.06 22.48
N GLN A 226 6.44 -5.55 22.21
CA GLN A 226 5.65 -6.32 23.18
C GLN A 226 6.32 -7.65 23.57
N CYS A 227 7.14 -8.21 22.68
CA CYS A 227 7.93 -9.39 22.99
C CYS A 227 9.20 -9.06 23.78
N LEU A 228 9.90 -7.97 23.40
CA LEU A 228 11.24 -7.62 23.89
C LEU A 228 11.26 -6.63 25.07
N GLY A 229 10.22 -5.82 25.21
CA GLY A 229 10.10 -4.79 26.23
C GLY A 229 8.97 -5.09 27.22
N PRO A 230 8.80 -4.24 28.25
CA PRO A 230 7.73 -4.41 29.24
C PRO A 230 6.36 -4.21 28.58
N ARG A 231 5.37 -5.02 28.97
CA ARG A 231 3.98 -4.82 28.54
C ARG A 231 3.41 -3.50 29.10
N GLY A 232 3.91 -3.09 30.26
CA GLY A 232 3.57 -1.81 30.86
C GLY A 232 2.20 -1.78 31.51
N VAL A 233 1.51 -0.66 31.39
CA VAL A 233 0.22 -0.39 32.03
C VAL A 233 -0.91 -0.85 31.11
N LEU A 234 -1.81 -1.66 31.64
CA LEU A 234 -2.95 -2.22 30.90
C LEU A 234 -4.28 -1.76 31.53
N THR A 235 -5.35 -1.92 30.77
CA THR A 235 -6.71 -1.49 31.13
C THR A 235 -7.58 -2.69 31.47
N ASP A 236 -8.37 -2.59 32.52
CA ASP A 236 -9.32 -3.60 32.97
C ASP A 236 -10.63 -3.58 32.16
N ILE A 237 -11.49 -4.55 32.38
CA ILE A 237 -12.80 -4.74 31.72
C ILE A 237 -13.72 -3.51 31.90
N ASP A 238 -13.65 -2.86 33.05
CA ASP A 238 -14.44 -1.66 33.38
C ASP A 238 -13.85 -0.34 32.84
N GLY A 239 -12.72 -0.43 32.12
CA GLY A 239 -12.01 0.74 31.60
C GLY A 239 -11.03 1.37 32.59
N SER A 240 -10.96 0.90 33.83
CA SER A 240 -9.97 1.36 34.83
C SER A 240 -8.57 0.88 34.45
N ILE A 241 -7.55 1.58 34.95
CA ILE A 241 -6.16 1.26 34.69
C ILE A 241 -5.58 0.47 35.87
N PHE A 242 -4.97 -0.68 35.59
CA PHE A 242 -4.28 -1.45 36.61
C PHE A 242 -3.16 -0.64 37.27
N THR A 243 -3.12 -0.66 38.59
CA THR A 243 -2.15 0.10 39.36
C THR A 243 -0.71 -0.36 39.20
N GLU A 244 -0.51 -1.66 39.07
CA GLU A 244 0.82 -2.23 38.93
C GLU A 244 1.10 -2.61 37.45
N PRO A 245 2.18 -2.11 36.83
CA PRO A 245 2.54 -2.41 35.47
C PRO A 245 3.18 -3.80 35.33
N ILE A 246 2.98 -4.45 34.19
CA ILE A 246 3.70 -5.66 33.82
C ILE A 246 5.09 -5.25 33.31
N LYS A 247 6.13 -5.68 34.05
CA LYS A 247 7.53 -5.27 33.83
C LYS A 247 8.25 -6.11 32.76
N THR A 248 7.66 -7.21 32.34
CA THR A 248 8.24 -8.13 31.36
C THR A 248 7.49 -8.13 30.05
N GLY A 249 8.18 -8.53 28.98
CA GLY A 249 7.57 -8.82 27.67
C GLY A 249 7.28 -10.29 27.51
N TYR A 250 6.58 -10.65 26.43
CA TYR A 250 6.16 -12.01 26.18
C TYR A 250 7.33 -13.02 26.08
N LEU A 251 8.48 -12.59 25.56
CA LEU A 251 9.65 -13.47 25.46
C LEU A 251 10.23 -13.87 26.83
N LYS A 252 10.16 -12.98 27.82
CA LYS A 252 10.55 -13.31 29.22
C LYS A 252 9.46 -14.04 29.98
N GLY A 253 8.24 -14.08 29.45
CA GLY A 253 7.06 -14.74 30.02
C GLY A 253 6.36 -13.94 31.11
N MET A 254 5.16 -14.39 31.46
CA MET A 254 4.35 -13.88 32.55
C MET A 254 4.69 -14.67 33.81
N ASN A 255 5.59 -14.12 34.64
CA ASN A 255 6.18 -14.87 35.76
C ASN A 255 5.35 -14.79 37.05
N ARG A 256 4.37 -13.87 37.12
CA ARG A 256 3.49 -13.69 38.28
C ARG A 256 2.05 -14.01 37.90
N ALA A 257 1.29 -14.62 38.81
CA ALA A 257 -0.14 -14.84 38.63
C ALA A 257 -0.89 -13.52 38.35
N TYR A 258 -0.45 -12.44 38.95
CA TYR A 258 -0.98 -11.09 38.68
C TYR A 258 -0.86 -10.72 37.21
N ASP A 259 0.32 -10.92 36.57
CA ASP A 259 0.55 -10.57 35.15
C ASP A 259 -0.40 -11.34 34.23
N VAL A 260 -0.61 -12.64 34.52
CA VAL A 260 -1.53 -13.50 33.77
C VAL A 260 -2.99 -13.02 33.92
N LEU A 261 -3.40 -12.65 35.12
CA LEU A 261 -4.76 -12.14 35.38
C LEU A 261 -4.99 -10.81 34.67
N VAL A 262 -4.04 -9.88 34.73
CA VAL A 262 -4.12 -8.58 34.08
C VAL A 262 -4.22 -8.73 32.57
N GLU A 263 -3.36 -9.55 31.95
CA GLU A 263 -3.43 -9.82 30.50
C GLU A 263 -4.75 -10.47 30.10
N SER A 264 -5.22 -11.44 30.87
CA SER A 264 -6.51 -12.11 30.62
C SER A 264 -7.69 -11.15 30.67
N ARG A 265 -7.74 -10.27 31.68
CA ARG A 265 -8.81 -9.26 31.80
C ARG A 265 -8.77 -8.20 30.70
N THR A 266 -7.57 -7.75 30.35
CA THR A 266 -7.37 -6.82 29.21
C THR A 266 -7.78 -7.45 27.88
N ALA A 267 -7.47 -8.74 27.68
CA ALA A 267 -7.90 -9.47 26.49
C ALA A 267 -9.43 -9.60 26.45
N ALA A 268 -10.08 -9.93 27.58
CA ALA A 268 -11.54 -10.01 27.68
C ALA A 268 -12.19 -8.65 27.39
N MET A 269 -11.66 -7.54 27.94
CA MET A 269 -12.12 -6.18 27.61
C MET A 269 -12.03 -5.90 26.10
N SER A 270 -10.88 -6.22 25.51
CA SER A 270 -10.67 -6.03 24.08
C SER A 270 -11.69 -6.79 23.23
N LEU A 271 -12.00 -8.05 23.58
CA LEU A 271 -13.00 -8.85 22.88
C LEU A 271 -14.42 -8.27 23.04
N ASN A 272 -14.81 -7.89 24.25
CA ASN A 272 -16.12 -7.33 24.51
C ASN A 272 -16.34 -6.01 23.78
N ASN A 273 -15.37 -5.10 23.82
CA ASN A 273 -15.48 -3.79 23.17
C ASN A 273 -15.46 -3.86 21.64
N GLN A 274 -15.06 -4.98 21.05
CA GLN A 274 -14.97 -5.14 19.61
C GLN A 274 -16.18 -5.82 18.97
N SER A 275 -16.93 -6.58 19.73
CA SER A 275 -18.07 -7.33 19.18
C SER A 275 -19.12 -6.40 18.57
N SER A 276 -19.51 -5.35 19.28
CA SER A 276 -20.54 -4.40 18.83
C SER A 276 -20.08 -3.53 17.63
N PRO A 277 -18.90 -2.86 17.65
CA PRO A 277 -18.42 -2.11 16.48
C PRO A 277 -18.25 -2.99 15.24
N LEU A 278 -17.80 -4.23 15.39
CA LEU A 278 -17.62 -5.13 14.26
C LEU A 278 -18.97 -5.52 13.64
N GLN A 279 -19.96 -5.91 14.46
CA GLN A 279 -21.30 -6.22 13.99
C GLN A 279 -21.94 -5.02 13.26
N PHE A 280 -21.79 -3.82 13.82
CA PHE A 280 -22.30 -2.60 13.18
C PHE A 280 -21.61 -2.33 11.84
N THR A 281 -20.30 -2.50 11.77
CA THR A 281 -19.54 -2.29 10.53
C THR A 281 -19.90 -3.30 9.46
N GLU A 282 -20.08 -4.57 9.82
CA GLU A 282 -20.53 -5.60 8.88
C GLU A 282 -21.96 -5.34 8.39
N TYR A 283 -22.85 -4.96 9.27
CA TYR A 283 -24.21 -4.61 8.89
C TYR A 283 -24.26 -3.39 7.95
N LEU A 284 -23.47 -2.35 8.26
CA LEU A 284 -23.29 -1.20 7.38
C LEU A 284 -22.76 -1.60 6.02
N SER A 285 -21.73 -2.48 6.01
CA SER A 285 -21.15 -3.00 4.77
C SER A 285 -22.19 -3.64 3.86
N ARG A 286 -23.04 -4.52 4.42
CA ARG A 286 -24.12 -5.17 3.66
C ARG A 286 -25.12 -4.15 3.11
N ARG A 287 -25.54 -3.18 3.92
CA ARG A 287 -26.47 -2.13 3.46
C ARG A 287 -25.84 -1.29 2.33
N MET A 288 -24.59 -0.90 2.47
CA MET A 288 -23.88 -0.13 1.43
C MET A 288 -23.74 -0.93 0.13
N GLN A 289 -23.48 -2.23 0.21
CA GLN A 289 -23.43 -3.10 -0.96
C GLN A 289 -24.78 -3.15 -1.68
N PHE A 290 -25.89 -3.31 -0.96
CA PHE A 290 -27.23 -3.29 -1.58
C PHE A 290 -27.52 -1.97 -2.28
N ILE A 291 -27.21 -0.83 -1.66
CA ILE A 291 -27.40 0.49 -2.28
C ILE A 291 -26.48 0.64 -3.51
N GLY A 292 -25.22 0.22 -3.37
CA GLY A 292 -24.26 0.31 -4.47
C GLY A 292 -24.63 -0.51 -5.70
N MET A 293 -25.33 -1.64 -5.53
CA MET A 293 -25.71 -2.52 -6.64
C MET A 293 -26.57 -1.86 -7.72
N GLU A 294 -27.18 -0.71 -7.44
CA GLU A 294 -27.95 0.06 -8.43
C GLU A 294 -27.07 0.62 -9.57
N VAL A 295 -25.75 0.74 -9.35
CA VAL A 295 -24.82 1.19 -10.39
C VAL A 295 -24.10 -0.03 -10.98
N GLU A 296 -24.62 -0.54 -12.09
CA GLU A 296 -24.20 -1.84 -12.61
C GLU A 296 -23.10 -1.74 -13.66
N ASN A 297 -23.25 -0.84 -14.66
CA ASN A 297 -22.50 -0.90 -15.91
C ASN A 297 -21.45 0.20 -16.03
N LEU A 298 -20.29 -0.15 -16.59
CA LEU A 298 -19.25 0.77 -17.02
C LEU A 298 -19.29 0.94 -18.53
N HIS A 299 -19.30 2.20 -18.95
CA HIS A 299 -19.23 2.58 -20.35
C HIS A 299 -17.98 3.44 -20.60
N PHE A 300 -17.17 3.08 -21.58
CA PHE A 300 -15.95 3.84 -21.89
C PHE A 300 -16.26 5.05 -22.77
N GLY A 301 -15.81 6.21 -22.33
CA GLY A 301 -15.98 7.50 -22.99
C GLY A 301 -16.46 8.58 -22.04
N ASP A 302 -16.95 9.68 -22.63
CA ASP A 302 -17.50 10.82 -21.92
C ASP A 302 -19.00 10.97 -22.19
N CYS A 303 -19.81 11.06 -21.16
CA CYS A 303 -21.24 11.31 -21.29
C CYS A 303 -21.57 12.77 -21.63
N GLY A 304 -20.59 13.66 -21.66
CA GLY A 304 -20.78 15.08 -21.99
C GLY A 304 -21.58 15.87 -20.97
N THR A 305 -21.68 15.41 -19.71
CA THR A 305 -22.44 16.13 -18.70
C THR A 305 -21.84 17.51 -18.39
N ASP A 306 -22.72 18.47 -18.15
CA ASP A 306 -22.46 19.80 -17.65
C ASP A 306 -22.57 19.91 -16.12
N GLN A 307 -22.86 18.79 -15.44
CA GLN A 307 -22.95 18.73 -13.99
C GLN A 307 -21.58 18.43 -13.37
N TYR A 308 -21.12 19.35 -12.56
CA TYR A 308 -19.82 19.25 -11.88
C TYR A 308 -20.01 19.39 -10.38
N MET A 309 -19.17 18.70 -9.63
CA MET A 309 -19.01 18.96 -8.20
C MET A 309 -17.95 20.04 -8.00
N VAL A 310 -18.32 21.10 -7.29
CA VAL A 310 -17.40 22.18 -6.95
C VAL A 310 -16.55 21.77 -5.75
N PHE A 311 -15.23 21.82 -5.88
CA PHE A 311 -14.30 21.39 -4.84
C PHE A 311 -13.12 22.37 -4.69
N GLN A 312 -12.84 22.78 -3.45
CA GLN A 312 -11.67 23.60 -3.13
C GLN A 312 -10.48 22.72 -2.78
N VAL A 313 -9.41 22.80 -3.57
CA VAL A 313 -8.21 21.98 -3.43
C VAL A 313 -7.28 22.58 -2.38
N GLN A 314 -6.94 21.81 -1.34
CA GLN A 314 -6.04 22.21 -0.27
C GLN A 314 -4.78 21.34 -0.24
N ALA A 315 -3.62 21.94 0.02
CA ALA A 315 -2.38 21.20 0.19
C ALA A 315 -2.36 20.42 1.51
N ASN A 316 -2.87 21.03 2.57
CA ASN A 316 -2.94 20.44 3.91
C ASN A 316 -4.36 20.62 4.47
N ARG A 317 -5.06 19.54 4.68
CA ARG A 317 -6.38 19.55 5.31
C ARG A 317 -6.25 19.03 6.75
N PRO A 318 -6.67 19.77 7.78
CA PRO A 318 -6.58 19.31 9.17
C PRO A 318 -7.23 17.93 9.35
N GLY A 319 -6.51 17.03 10.01
CA GLY A 319 -6.96 15.65 10.24
C GLY A 319 -6.71 14.66 9.10
N TYR A 320 -6.13 15.10 7.97
CA TYR A 320 -5.78 14.23 6.85
C TYR A 320 -4.26 14.13 6.68
N VAL A 321 -3.78 12.92 6.42
CA VAL A 321 -2.35 12.66 6.13
C VAL A 321 -2.02 12.90 4.66
N MET A 322 -3.01 12.67 3.77
CA MET A 322 -2.87 12.82 2.32
C MET A 322 -3.31 14.23 1.88
N THR A 323 -2.65 14.76 0.87
CA THR A 323 -3.06 16.00 0.19
C THR A 323 -4.33 15.77 -0.64
N ASP A 324 -5.08 16.83 -0.92
CA ASP A 324 -6.28 16.69 -1.77
C ASP A 324 -5.93 16.21 -3.19
N LEU A 325 -4.77 16.54 -3.74
CA LEU A 325 -4.33 16.02 -5.05
C LEU A 325 -4.07 14.50 -5.04
N GLU A 326 -3.61 13.97 -3.92
CA GLU A 326 -3.46 12.52 -3.77
C GLU A 326 -4.81 11.79 -3.67
N LEU A 327 -5.79 12.42 -3.01
CA LEU A 327 -7.16 11.90 -2.88
C LEU A 327 -7.93 11.97 -4.20
N LEU A 328 -7.74 13.03 -4.98
CA LEU A 328 -8.44 13.27 -6.24
C LEU A 328 -7.70 12.72 -7.46
N GLN A 329 -6.55 12.08 -7.25
CA GLN A 329 -5.73 11.55 -8.34
C GLN A 329 -6.54 10.64 -9.26
N GLY A 330 -6.50 10.93 -10.56
CA GLY A 330 -7.19 10.16 -11.60
C GLY A 330 -8.62 10.65 -11.87
N MET A 331 -9.15 11.60 -11.12
CA MET A 331 -10.42 12.27 -11.46
C MET A 331 -10.18 13.33 -12.51
N TYR A 332 -11.25 13.65 -13.27
CA TYR A 332 -11.21 14.73 -14.27
C TYR A 332 -11.82 16.00 -13.70
N TYR A 333 -11.21 17.13 -14.02
CA TYR A 333 -11.74 18.45 -13.75
C TYR A 333 -11.85 19.27 -15.04
N LEU A 334 -12.75 20.26 -15.06
CA LEU A 334 -12.84 21.20 -16.16
C LEU A 334 -11.80 22.30 -15.94
N ASN A 335 -10.83 22.39 -16.87
CA ASN A 335 -9.94 23.53 -16.93
C ASN A 335 -10.69 24.70 -17.59
N GLU A 336 -11.00 25.74 -16.82
CA GLU A 336 -11.80 26.89 -17.27
C GLU A 336 -11.06 27.77 -18.31
N GLU A 337 -9.73 27.72 -18.36
CA GLU A 337 -8.92 28.49 -19.32
C GLU A 337 -8.94 27.85 -20.71
N THR A 338 -8.86 26.50 -20.77
CA THR A 338 -8.83 25.75 -22.02
C THR A 338 -10.20 25.23 -22.43
N ASN A 339 -11.16 25.23 -21.51
CA ASN A 339 -12.48 24.59 -21.61
C ASN A 339 -12.41 23.08 -21.94
N HIS A 340 -11.34 22.41 -21.52
CA HIS A 340 -11.14 20.97 -21.68
C HIS A 340 -11.08 20.26 -20.33
N LEU A 341 -11.44 18.97 -20.37
CA LEU A 341 -11.28 18.09 -19.21
C LEU A 341 -9.83 17.64 -19.09
N GLU A 342 -9.25 17.86 -17.93
CA GLU A 342 -7.90 17.41 -17.59
C GLU A 342 -7.93 16.46 -16.41
N MET A 343 -7.04 15.46 -16.42
CA MET A 343 -6.91 14.51 -15.34
C MET A 343 -6.03 15.07 -14.22
N ILE A 344 -6.49 14.97 -12.99
CA ILE A 344 -5.71 15.34 -11.79
C ILE A 344 -4.61 14.32 -11.57
N THR A 345 -3.38 14.81 -11.44
CA THR A 345 -2.19 14.02 -11.10
C THR A 345 -1.48 14.64 -9.90
N LYS A 346 -0.51 13.95 -9.33
CA LYS A 346 0.35 14.53 -8.28
C LYS A 346 1.12 15.76 -8.73
N ALA A 347 1.36 15.90 -10.03
CA ALA A 347 2.03 17.07 -10.61
C ALA A 347 1.11 18.30 -10.78
N SER A 348 -0.20 18.15 -10.59
CA SER A 348 -1.18 19.23 -10.75
C SER A 348 -1.16 20.25 -9.59
N THR A 349 0.04 20.57 -9.08
CA THR A 349 0.24 21.47 -7.91
C THR A 349 -0.31 22.88 -8.11
N HIS A 350 -0.48 23.30 -9.36
CA HIS A 350 -1.10 24.59 -9.73
C HIS A 350 -2.57 24.71 -9.30
N LEU A 351 -3.20 23.59 -8.91
CA LEU A 351 -4.59 23.56 -8.43
C LEU A 351 -4.72 23.88 -6.94
N TYR A 352 -3.63 23.85 -6.17
CA TYR A 352 -3.70 24.18 -4.75
C TYR A 352 -4.22 25.61 -4.52
N GLY A 353 -5.16 25.73 -3.60
CA GLY A 353 -5.85 26.98 -3.29
C GLY A 353 -6.96 27.37 -4.26
N LYS A 354 -7.11 26.65 -5.38
CA LYS A 354 -8.16 26.92 -6.37
C LYS A 354 -9.44 26.12 -6.09
N THR A 355 -10.55 26.68 -6.52
CA THR A 355 -11.82 25.98 -6.60
C THR A 355 -11.97 25.40 -7.99
N ILE A 356 -12.17 24.10 -8.12
CA ILE A 356 -12.26 23.38 -9.39
C ILE A 356 -13.63 22.73 -9.58
N LYS A 357 -13.98 22.48 -10.84
CA LYS A 357 -15.20 21.76 -11.25
C LYS A 357 -14.86 20.33 -11.58
N LEU A 358 -15.17 19.39 -10.65
CA LEU A 358 -14.88 17.96 -10.79
C LEU A 358 -15.97 17.21 -11.55
N ARG A 359 -15.57 16.29 -12.42
CA ARG A 359 -16.45 15.25 -12.96
C ARG A 359 -16.58 14.14 -11.92
N THR A 360 -17.82 13.78 -11.61
CA THR A 360 -18.14 12.74 -10.64
C THR A 360 -19.28 11.85 -11.14
N ILE A 361 -19.40 10.66 -10.57
CA ILE A 361 -20.49 9.72 -10.89
C ILE A 361 -21.88 10.31 -10.55
N MET A 362 -21.96 11.20 -9.56
CA MET A 362 -23.23 11.84 -9.15
C MET A 362 -23.81 12.75 -10.23
N GLY A 363 -22.96 13.32 -11.07
CA GLY A 363 -23.35 14.16 -12.20
C GLY A 363 -23.37 13.44 -13.55
N CYS A 364 -23.17 12.12 -13.57
CA CYS A 364 -23.12 11.38 -14.84
C CYS A 364 -24.51 11.33 -15.52
N LYS A 365 -24.54 11.75 -16.79
CA LYS A 365 -25.74 11.75 -17.64
C LYS A 365 -25.67 10.66 -18.72
N HIS A 366 -25.07 9.52 -18.43
CA HIS A 366 -25.07 8.41 -19.38
C HIS A 366 -26.50 7.93 -19.65
N ARG A 367 -26.75 7.46 -20.88
CA ARG A 367 -28.08 7.03 -21.33
C ARG A 367 -28.61 5.81 -20.56
N ASP A 368 -27.70 4.91 -20.18
CA ASP A 368 -28.02 3.79 -19.31
C ASP A 368 -28.25 4.31 -17.88
N PRO A 369 -29.47 4.17 -17.32
CA PRO A 369 -29.77 4.67 -15.97
C PRO A 369 -29.01 3.94 -14.86
N LYS A 370 -28.53 2.72 -15.15
CA LYS A 370 -27.70 1.92 -14.24
C LYS A 370 -26.21 1.97 -14.60
N GLY A 371 -25.84 2.81 -15.57
CA GLY A 371 -24.49 2.93 -16.08
C GLY A 371 -23.80 4.21 -15.66
N VAL A 372 -22.47 4.16 -15.62
CA VAL A 372 -21.59 5.33 -15.46
C VAL A 372 -20.53 5.34 -16.56
N CYS A 373 -20.15 6.53 -17.01
CA CYS A 373 -19.06 6.65 -17.97
C CYS A 373 -17.69 6.69 -17.31
N SER A 374 -16.67 6.23 -18.02
CA SER A 374 -15.29 6.18 -17.52
C SER A 374 -14.72 7.55 -17.17
N THR A 375 -15.14 8.62 -17.86
CA THR A 375 -14.73 10.00 -17.53
C THR A 375 -15.27 10.46 -16.18
N CYS A 376 -16.54 10.18 -15.87
CA CYS A 376 -17.12 10.52 -14.58
C CYS A 376 -16.58 9.64 -13.43
N LEU A 377 -16.24 8.39 -13.72
CA LEU A 377 -15.65 7.47 -12.75
C LEU A 377 -14.16 7.74 -12.53
N GLY A 378 -13.47 8.29 -13.53
CA GLY A 378 -12.05 8.56 -13.48
C GLY A 378 -11.16 7.37 -13.84
N ALA A 379 -9.87 7.48 -13.56
CA ALA A 379 -8.86 6.47 -13.92
C ALA A 379 -9.11 5.08 -13.30
N ILE A 380 -9.86 5.00 -12.21
CA ILE A 380 -10.22 3.73 -11.58
C ILE A 380 -11.03 2.82 -12.53
N SER A 381 -11.73 3.41 -13.51
CA SER A 381 -12.45 2.67 -14.56
C SER A 381 -11.59 1.64 -15.28
N ARG A 382 -10.28 1.91 -15.39
CA ARG A 382 -9.31 1.02 -16.05
C ARG A 382 -9.07 -0.29 -15.30
N ASN A 383 -9.36 -0.29 -13.99
CA ASN A 383 -9.11 -1.41 -13.08
C ASN A 383 -10.37 -2.23 -12.79
N ILE A 384 -11.51 -1.87 -13.37
CA ILE A 384 -12.76 -2.59 -13.14
C ILE A 384 -12.92 -3.67 -14.22
N PRO A 385 -12.89 -4.97 -13.85
CA PRO A 385 -13.05 -6.06 -14.81
C PRO A 385 -14.43 -6.06 -15.45
N ARG A 386 -14.51 -6.63 -16.64
CA ARG A 386 -15.76 -6.86 -17.37
C ARG A 386 -16.79 -7.60 -16.52
N TYR A 387 -18.05 -7.28 -16.69
CA TYR A 387 -19.19 -7.91 -16.00
C TYR A 387 -19.18 -7.75 -14.47
N ARG A 388 -18.48 -6.76 -13.96
CA ARG A 388 -18.52 -6.42 -12.54
C ARG A 388 -19.51 -5.28 -12.31
N ASN A 389 -20.40 -5.47 -11.33
CA ASN A 389 -21.23 -4.37 -10.84
C ASN A 389 -20.32 -3.33 -10.16
N ILE A 390 -20.31 -2.11 -10.71
CA ILE A 390 -19.36 -1.05 -10.32
C ILE A 390 -19.60 -0.60 -8.89
N GLY A 391 -20.85 -0.36 -8.56
CA GLY A 391 -21.20 0.12 -7.24
C GLY A 391 -20.94 -0.93 -6.16
N HIS A 392 -21.19 -2.20 -6.45
CA HIS A 392 -20.80 -3.29 -5.55
C HIS A 392 -19.30 -3.34 -5.35
N TYR A 393 -18.51 -3.27 -6.44
CA TYR A 393 -17.04 -3.26 -6.37
C TYR A 393 -16.51 -2.08 -5.55
N ALA A 394 -17.04 -0.87 -5.79
CA ALA A 394 -16.67 0.33 -5.06
C ALA A 394 -17.02 0.24 -3.57
N THR A 395 -18.21 -0.25 -3.24
CA THR A 395 -18.65 -0.39 -1.84
C THR A 395 -17.87 -1.46 -1.10
N VAL A 396 -17.58 -2.60 -1.70
CA VAL A 396 -16.72 -3.63 -1.09
C VAL A 396 -15.33 -3.08 -0.80
N SER A 397 -14.71 -2.40 -1.78
CA SER A 397 -13.37 -1.80 -1.61
C SER A 397 -13.34 -0.75 -0.49
N LEU A 398 -14.36 0.09 -0.38
CA LEU A 398 -14.49 1.10 0.68
C LEU A 398 -14.69 0.44 2.05
N MET A 399 -15.62 -0.52 2.13
CA MET A 399 -15.98 -1.16 3.39
C MET A 399 -14.87 -2.08 3.92
N GLU A 400 -14.05 -2.65 3.05
CA GLU A 400 -12.86 -3.39 3.46
C GLU A 400 -11.88 -2.48 4.22
N ILE A 401 -11.62 -1.27 3.71
CA ILE A 401 -10.76 -0.29 4.37
C ILE A 401 -11.34 0.09 5.74
N ILE A 402 -12.65 0.37 5.82
CA ILE A 402 -13.33 0.73 7.07
C ILE A 402 -13.26 -0.42 8.07
N SER A 403 -13.53 -1.66 7.64
CA SER A 403 -13.44 -2.85 8.49
C SER A 403 -12.02 -3.07 9.02
N GLN A 404 -11.01 -2.89 8.16
CA GLN A 404 -9.61 -2.99 8.57
C GLN A 404 -9.21 -1.87 9.56
N LEU A 405 -9.72 -0.67 9.40
CA LEU A 405 -9.52 0.42 10.36
C LEU A 405 -10.14 0.10 11.72
N VAL A 406 -11.37 -0.41 11.76
CA VAL A 406 -12.03 -0.85 13.00
C VAL A 406 -11.24 -1.97 13.67
N LEU A 407 -10.74 -2.94 12.90
CA LEU A 407 -9.90 -4.03 13.41
C LEU A 407 -8.52 -3.55 13.88
N SER A 408 -7.90 -2.58 13.19
CA SER A 408 -6.57 -2.05 13.54
C SER A 408 -6.61 -1.13 14.76
N THR A 409 -7.73 -0.48 15.02
CA THR A 409 -7.96 0.35 16.22
C THR A 409 -7.80 -0.47 17.52
N LYS A 410 -7.91 -1.81 17.44
CA LYS A 410 -7.55 -2.74 18.51
C LYS A 410 -6.23 -2.44 19.19
N HIS A 411 -5.21 -2.20 18.36
CA HIS A 411 -3.84 -2.01 18.84
C HIS A 411 -3.59 -0.60 19.38
N HIS A 412 -4.48 0.34 19.03
CA HIS A 412 -4.38 1.75 19.45
C HIS A 412 -5.28 2.11 20.63
N VAL A 413 -6.46 1.48 20.76
CA VAL A 413 -7.41 1.79 21.85
C VAL A 413 -6.86 1.38 23.21
N ALA A 414 -6.16 0.26 23.32
CA ALA A 414 -5.47 -0.10 24.57
C ALA A 414 -4.46 0.97 25.00
N SER A 415 -3.88 1.72 24.04
CA SER A 415 -2.97 2.83 24.30
C SER A 415 -3.67 4.21 24.35
N ALA A 416 -4.77 4.43 23.64
CA ALA A 416 -5.46 5.73 23.56
C ALA A 416 -6.51 5.93 24.65
N ALA A 417 -7.22 4.89 25.11
CA ALA A 417 -8.19 4.99 26.21
C ALA A 417 -7.52 5.49 27.50
N ALA A 418 -6.27 5.12 27.71
CA ALA A 418 -5.50 5.64 28.81
C ALA A 418 -5.04 7.12 28.61
N SER A 419 -5.09 7.67 27.37
CA SER A 419 -4.74 9.09 27.11
C SER A 419 -5.91 10.04 27.34
N SER A 420 -7.15 9.62 27.07
CA SER A 420 -8.34 10.47 27.24
C SER A 420 -8.78 10.64 28.69
N LEU A 421 -8.38 9.72 29.59
CA LEU A 421 -8.67 9.80 31.02
C LEU A 421 -7.73 10.73 31.80
N ILE A 422 -6.67 11.26 31.17
CA ILE A 422 -5.73 12.21 31.81
C ILE A 422 -6.12 13.68 31.52
N LEU A 423 -7.05 13.93 30.60
CA LEU A 423 -7.51 15.26 30.20
C LEU A 423 -8.90 15.64 30.77
N SER A 424 -9.50 14.79 31.58
CA SER A 424 -10.68 15.05 32.39
C SER A 424 -10.31 14.97 33.89
#